data_341a9dcde6d38064cd654ecbe657924c
#
_entry.id   341a9dcde6d38064cd654ecbe657924c
#
_cell.length_a   1.000
_cell.length_b   1.000
_cell.length_c   1.000
_cell.angle_alpha   90.00
_cell.angle_beta   90.00
_cell.angle_gamma   90.00
#
_symmetry.space_group_name_H-M   'P 1'
#
loop_
_entity.id
_entity.type
_entity.pdbx_description
1 polymer ?
#
loop_
_entity_poly.entity_id
_entity_poly.type
_entity_poly.pdbx_seq_one_letter_code
_entity_poly.pdbx_strand_id
1 'polypeptide(L)'
;ASALDADIIVNVQGDEALVNPQYIDKAVTALHDNPDVNVAILVNPFTKRNSVSDIKAVLNDNNDVMYFSRADIPSDARVENPPMLKAYHIVPFRKDFLLQYTGWEKGKLEKIEYNEYIRILEKGYKIRAVFVESDAVSVDTEEDIKFVREVMPSDSFFKEYAI
;
A
#
# COMPACT_ATOMS: atom_id res chain seq x y z
N ALA A 1 4.35 17.77 5.22
CA ALA A 1 5.65 17.11 5.47
C ALA A 1 6.77 18.13 5.73
N SER A 2 6.93 19.20 4.92
CA SER A 2 8.04 20.16 5.04
C SER A 2 8.16 20.81 6.42
N ALA A 3 7.04 21.08 7.09
CA ALA A 3 6.97 21.72 8.41
C ALA A 3 7.11 20.73 9.60
N LEU A 4 7.21 19.43 9.34
CA LEU A 4 7.33 18.41 10.39
C LEU A 4 8.81 18.14 10.69
N ASP A 5 9.16 18.05 11.96
CA ASP A 5 10.47 17.58 12.44
C ASP A 5 10.42 16.04 12.57
N ALA A 6 10.64 15.37 11.46
CA ALA A 6 10.60 13.90 11.36
C ALA A 6 11.43 13.43 10.15
N ASP A 7 12.08 12.29 10.26
CA ASP A 7 12.88 11.67 9.19
C ASP A 7 12.03 10.82 8.24
N ILE A 8 10.98 10.22 8.76
CA ILE A 8 10.04 9.37 8.02
C ILE A 8 8.63 9.94 8.14
N ILE A 9 7.94 10.03 7.02
CA ILE A 9 6.55 10.45 6.92
C ILE A 9 5.74 9.28 6.40
N VAL A 10 4.72 8.88 7.13
CA VAL A 10 3.82 7.79 6.72
C VAL A 10 2.55 8.37 6.11
N ASN A 11 2.28 8.02 4.86
CA ASN A 11 0.98 8.27 4.24
C ASN A 11 0.05 7.09 4.58
N VAL A 12 -1.03 7.37 5.31
CA VAL A 12 -2.11 6.42 5.58
C VAL A 12 -3.35 6.97 4.90
N GLN A 13 -3.95 6.20 4.00
CA GLN A 13 -5.16 6.64 3.31
C GLN A 13 -6.36 6.59 4.26
N GLY A 14 -7.26 7.58 4.13
CA GLY A 14 -8.38 7.75 5.07
C GLY A 14 -9.51 6.73 4.91
N ASP A 15 -9.48 5.93 3.85
CA ASP A 15 -10.39 4.83 3.56
C ASP A 15 -9.94 3.48 4.17
N GLU A 16 -8.76 3.42 4.75
CA GLU A 16 -8.23 2.24 5.45
C GLU A 16 -8.75 2.17 6.90
N ALA A 17 -10.04 1.89 7.06
CA ALA A 17 -10.75 2.07 8.33
C ALA A 17 -10.35 1.09 9.46
N LEU A 18 -9.80 -0.09 9.12
CA LEU A 18 -9.41 -1.15 10.07
C LEU A 18 -7.89 -1.32 10.14
N VAL A 19 -7.17 -0.21 10.04
CA VAL A 19 -5.71 -0.20 10.12
C VAL A 19 -5.22 -0.74 11.45
N ASN A 20 -4.41 -1.80 11.42
CA ASN A 20 -3.66 -2.22 12.58
C ASN A 20 -2.42 -1.32 12.76
N PRO A 21 -2.28 -0.56 13.87
CA PRO A 21 -1.13 0.30 14.11
C PRO A 21 0.22 -0.41 14.01
N GLN A 22 0.29 -1.68 14.38
CA GLN A 22 1.52 -2.48 14.28
C GLN A 22 2.00 -2.66 12.82
N TYR A 23 1.11 -2.56 11.84
CA TYR A 23 1.50 -2.59 10.44
C TYR A 23 2.18 -1.29 10.01
N ILE A 24 1.79 -0.16 10.59
CA ILE A 24 2.49 1.12 10.41
C ILE A 24 3.92 1.00 10.93
N ASP A 25 4.09 0.49 12.15
CA ASP A 25 5.42 0.28 12.76
C ASP A 25 6.27 -0.67 11.91
N LYS A 26 5.69 -1.76 11.42
CA LYS A 26 6.36 -2.73 10.56
C LYS A 26 6.83 -2.09 9.25
N ALA A 27 6.02 -1.24 8.64
CA ALA A 27 6.38 -0.53 7.41
C ALA A 27 7.50 0.50 7.65
N VAL A 28 7.48 1.22 8.77
CA VAL A 28 8.54 2.15 9.17
C VAL A 28 9.84 1.42 9.46
N THR A 29 9.78 0.30 10.19
CA THR A 29 10.95 -0.53 10.49
C THR A 29 11.63 -1.01 9.21
N ALA A 30 10.87 -1.35 8.17
CA ALA A 30 11.44 -1.75 6.88
C ALA A 30 12.33 -0.67 6.25
N LEU A 31 12.05 0.63 6.47
CA LEU A 31 12.94 1.70 6.02
C LEU A 31 14.19 1.83 6.91
N HIS A 32 14.07 1.60 8.22
CA HIS A 32 15.24 1.61 9.11
C HIS A 32 16.22 0.50 8.73
N ASP A 33 15.72 -0.70 8.46
CA ASP A 33 16.52 -1.87 8.14
C ASP A 33 17.14 -1.82 6.73
N ASN A 34 16.61 -0.98 5.84
CA ASN A 34 17.04 -0.86 4.44
C ASN A 34 17.37 0.60 4.10
N PRO A 35 18.57 1.09 4.46
CA PRO A 35 18.94 2.50 4.27
C PRO A 35 19.03 2.93 2.79
N ASP A 36 19.15 2.00 1.85
CA ASP A 36 19.13 2.22 0.40
C ASP A 36 17.72 2.36 -0.20
N VAL A 37 16.69 2.17 0.61
CA VAL A 37 15.28 2.26 0.21
C VAL A 37 14.66 3.54 0.76
N ASN A 38 13.95 4.27 -0.09
CA ASN A 38 13.33 5.55 0.27
C ASN A 38 11.83 5.44 0.57
N VAL A 39 11.20 4.35 0.12
CA VAL A 39 9.75 4.12 0.21
C VAL A 39 9.48 2.65 0.50
N ALA A 40 8.56 2.39 1.42
CA ALA A 40 8.00 1.06 1.57
C ALA A 40 6.48 1.10 1.40
N ILE A 41 5.88 -0.06 1.13
CA ILE A 41 4.44 -0.24 1.02
C ILE A 41 4.06 -1.59 1.61
N LEU A 42 2.92 -1.66 2.27
CA LEU A 42 2.40 -2.94 2.72
C LEU A 42 1.79 -3.72 1.57
N VAL A 43 1.94 -5.04 1.60
CA VAL A 43 1.28 -5.96 0.68
C VAL A 43 0.71 -7.14 1.47
N ASN A 44 -0.45 -7.62 1.03
CA ASN A 44 -1.07 -8.82 1.61
C ASN A 44 -1.53 -9.79 0.51
N PRO A 45 -1.61 -11.10 0.82
CA PRO A 45 -2.21 -12.09 -0.09
C PRO A 45 -3.60 -11.66 -0.53
N PHE A 46 -3.91 -11.88 -1.80
CA PHE A 46 -5.16 -11.43 -2.41
C PHE A 46 -5.72 -12.49 -3.35
N THR A 47 -7.02 -12.79 -3.24
CA THR A 47 -7.66 -13.87 -3.99
C THR A 47 -8.82 -13.41 -4.88
N LYS A 48 -9.39 -12.21 -4.63
CA LYS A 48 -10.51 -11.68 -5.41
C LYS A 48 -10.03 -11.35 -6.83
N ARG A 49 -10.67 -11.96 -7.81
CA ARG A 49 -10.37 -11.76 -9.24
C ARG A 49 -11.20 -10.63 -9.84
N ASN A 50 -10.67 -10.02 -10.91
CA ASN A 50 -11.33 -8.96 -11.69
C ASN A 50 -11.74 -7.73 -10.84
N SER A 51 -11.04 -7.48 -9.75
CA SER A 51 -11.27 -6.30 -8.90
C SER A 51 -10.44 -5.12 -9.40
N VAL A 52 -11.07 -4.17 -10.08
CA VAL A 52 -10.41 -2.98 -10.62
C VAL A 52 -10.15 -1.88 -9.57
N SER A 53 -10.83 -1.94 -8.43
CA SER A 53 -10.58 -1.04 -7.30
C SER A 53 -9.28 -1.43 -6.56
N ASP A 54 -9.03 -2.73 -6.42
CA ASP A 54 -7.84 -3.23 -5.72
C ASP A 54 -6.59 -3.15 -6.62
N ILE A 55 -5.53 -2.56 -6.10
CA ILE A 55 -4.23 -2.47 -6.78
C ILE A 55 -3.42 -3.72 -6.48
N LYS A 56 -3.09 -4.50 -7.52
CA LYS A 56 -2.19 -5.67 -7.39
C LYS A 56 -0.74 -5.25 -7.58
N ALA A 57 0.16 -5.96 -6.90
CA ALA A 57 1.60 -5.77 -7.00
C ALA A 57 2.30 -7.06 -7.38
N VAL A 58 3.35 -6.96 -8.20
CA VAL A 58 4.31 -8.05 -8.43
C VAL A 58 5.67 -7.61 -7.91
N LEU A 59 6.39 -8.57 -7.31
CA LEU A 59 7.65 -8.32 -6.60
C LEU A 59 8.79 -9.09 -7.26
N ASN A 60 10.00 -8.56 -7.11
CA ASN A 60 11.22 -9.30 -7.41
C ASN A 60 11.68 -10.13 -6.18
N ASP A 61 12.77 -10.87 -6.33
CA ASP A 61 13.32 -11.75 -5.28
C ASP A 61 13.80 -10.98 -4.03
N ASN A 62 14.00 -9.68 -4.13
CA ASN A 62 14.37 -8.82 -3.00
C ASN A 62 13.14 -8.20 -2.31
N ASN A 63 11.92 -8.59 -2.70
CA ASN A 63 10.66 -7.97 -2.30
C ASN A 63 10.55 -6.49 -2.70
N ASP A 64 11.24 -6.04 -3.73
CA ASP A 64 11.00 -4.73 -4.31
C ASP A 64 9.88 -4.83 -5.35
N VAL A 65 8.98 -3.86 -5.36
CA VAL A 65 7.87 -3.82 -6.30
C VAL A 65 8.40 -3.64 -7.73
N MET A 66 8.01 -4.55 -8.62
CA MET A 66 8.30 -4.46 -10.05
C MET A 66 7.24 -3.64 -10.80
N TYR A 67 5.97 -3.81 -10.42
CA TYR A 67 4.85 -3.09 -11.02
C TYR A 67 3.60 -3.15 -10.15
N PHE A 68 2.73 -2.15 -10.31
CA PHE A 68 1.38 -2.13 -9.78
C PHE A 68 0.37 -2.13 -10.92
N SER A 69 -0.74 -2.83 -10.77
CA SER A 69 -1.83 -2.80 -11.76
C SER A 69 -3.20 -2.99 -11.13
N ARG A 70 -4.20 -2.39 -11.79
CA ARG A 70 -5.61 -2.68 -11.52
C ARG A 70 -6.06 -3.98 -12.20
N ALA A 71 -5.34 -4.45 -13.25
CA ALA A 71 -5.54 -5.78 -13.81
C ALA A 71 -5.06 -6.85 -12.83
N ASP A 72 -5.54 -8.08 -13.00
CA ASP A 72 -5.01 -9.22 -12.26
C ASP A 72 -3.61 -9.56 -12.74
N ILE A 73 -2.63 -9.41 -11.86
CA ILE A 73 -1.24 -9.76 -12.07
C ILE A 73 -0.73 -10.60 -10.88
N PRO A 74 0.13 -11.62 -11.13
CA PRO A 74 0.58 -12.10 -12.45
C PRO A 74 -0.55 -12.75 -13.25
N SER A 75 -0.34 -12.88 -14.59
CA SER A 75 -1.32 -13.47 -15.51
C SER A 75 -1.61 -14.94 -15.19
N ASP A 76 -2.86 -15.36 -15.32
CA ASP A 76 -3.32 -16.74 -15.18
C ASP A 76 -3.31 -17.54 -16.50
N ALA A 77 -2.77 -16.96 -17.57
CA ALA A 77 -2.78 -17.58 -18.90
C ALA A 77 -2.06 -18.95 -18.98
N ARG A 78 -1.17 -19.26 -18.05
CA ARG A 78 -0.39 -20.51 -18.03
C ARG A 78 -0.48 -21.27 -16.71
N VAL A 79 -0.78 -20.59 -15.62
CA VAL A 79 -0.94 -21.17 -14.29
C VAL A 79 -2.29 -20.73 -13.77
N GLU A 80 -3.15 -21.69 -13.51
CA GLU A 80 -4.48 -21.42 -12.98
C GLU A 80 -4.37 -20.79 -11.58
N ASN A 81 -5.09 -19.68 -11.37
CA ASN A 81 -5.15 -18.95 -10.11
C ASN A 81 -3.79 -18.68 -9.45
N PRO A 82 -2.83 -18.04 -10.14
CA PRO A 82 -1.56 -17.71 -9.52
C PRO A 82 -1.78 -16.81 -8.30
N PRO A 83 -0.93 -16.91 -7.26
CA PRO A 83 -1.05 -16.05 -6.09
C PRO A 83 -0.89 -14.59 -6.48
N MET A 84 -1.80 -13.75 -6.00
CA MET A 84 -1.72 -12.30 -6.16
C MET A 84 -1.40 -11.63 -4.82
N LEU A 85 -0.82 -10.45 -4.90
CA LEU A 85 -0.63 -9.55 -3.78
C LEU A 85 -1.40 -8.26 -4.03
N LYS A 86 -2.13 -7.80 -3.02
CA LYS A 86 -2.76 -6.46 -3.01
C LYS A 86 -1.85 -5.48 -2.31
N ALA A 87 -1.66 -4.31 -2.87
CA ALA A 87 -1.05 -3.17 -2.19
C ALA A 87 -2.01 -2.64 -1.12
N TYR A 88 -1.50 -2.47 0.09
CA TYR A 88 -2.21 -1.88 1.21
C TYR A 88 -1.59 -0.51 1.50
N HIS A 89 -2.38 0.55 1.31
CA HIS A 89 -1.87 1.90 1.15
C HIS A 89 -1.46 2.58 2.47
N ILE A 90 -0.57 1.91 3.20
CA ILE A 90 0.24 2.47 4.28
C ILE A 90 1.66 2.58 3.76
N VAL A 91 2.09 3.81 3.48
CA VAL A 91 3.30 4.06 2.70
C VAL A 91 4.22 5.04 3.44
N PRO A 92 5.22 4.54 4.17
CA PRO A 92 6.27 5.35 4.73
C PRO A 92 7.25 5.81 3.65
N PHE A 93 7.66 7.05 3.76
CA PHE A 93 8.68 7.70 2.94
C PHE A 93 9.78 8.27 3.81
N ARG A 94 11.03 8.21 3.37
CA ARG A 94 12.03 9.15 3.86
C ARG A 94 11.60 10.57 3.48
N LYS A 95 11.62 11.48 4.43
CA LYS A 95 11.07 12.84 4.26
C LYS A 95 11.65 13.56 3.03
N ASP A 96 12.98 13.55 2.87
CA ASP A 96 13.62 14.24 1.76
C ASP A 96 13.19 13.67 0.41
N PHE A 97 13.06 12.34 0.34
CA PHE A 97 12.55 11.69 -0.86
C PHE A 97 11.08 12.04 -1.14
N LEU A 98 10.24 12.11 -0.11
CA LEU A 98 8.84 12.53 -0.25
C LEU A 98 8.76 13.94 -0.85
N LEU A 99 9.58 14.88 -0.35
CA LEU A 99 9.62 16.25 -0.87
C LEU A 99 10.10 16.29 -2.32
N GLN A 100 11.08 15.49 -2.68
CA GLN A 100 11.53 15.33 -4.07
C GLN A 100 10.42 14.74 -4.94
N TYR A 101 9.79 13.65 -4.51
CA TYR A 101 8.71 12.96 -5.20
C TYR A 101 7.51 13.88 -5.49
N THR A 102 7.11 14.70 -4.52
CA THR A 102 5.97 15.62 -4.69
C THR A 102 6.21 16.71 -5.72
N GLY A 103 7.47 16.99 -6.06
CA GLY A 103 7.87 17.92 -7.13
C GLY A 103 7.84 17.31 -8.53
N TRP A 104 7.63 16.01 -8.69
CA TRP A 104 7.62 15.37 -10.01
C TRP A 104 6.25 15.50 -10.70
N GLU A 105 6.30 15.67 -12.00
CA GLU A 105 5.10 15.58 -12.85
C GLU A 105 4.60 14.12 -12.90
N LYS A 106 3.28 13.97 -13.07
CA LYS A 106 2.62 12.67 -13.22
C LYS A 106 3.17 11.89 -14.40
N GLY A 107 3.56 10.65 -14.13
CA GLY A 107 4.08 9.72 -15.11
C GLY A 107 3.02 9.23 -16.13
N LYS A 108 3.47 8.52 -17.16
CA LYS A 108 2.58 7.96 -18.18
C LYS A 108 1.75 6.80 -17.62
N LEU A 109 2.41 5.86 -16.93
CA LEU A 109 1.76 4.69 -16.34
C LEU A 109 0.89 5.06 -15.13
N GLU A 110 1.33 6.03 -14.33
CA GLU A 110 0.50 6.60 -13.27
C GLU A 110 -0.85 7.07 -13.78
N LYS A 111 -0.88 7.75 -14.94
CA LYS A 111 -2.12 8.25 -15.55
C LYS A 111 -3.03 7.14 -16.06
N ILE A 112 -2.48 5.98 -16.44
CA ILE A 112 -3.22 4.84 -16.95
C ILE A 112 -3.78 4.00 -15.80
N GLU A 113 -2.93 3.66 -14.82
CA GLU A 113 -3.28 2.78 -13.70
C GLU A 113 -3.95 3.53 -12.54
N TYR A 114 -3.96 4.88 -12.58
CA TYR A 114 -4.48 5.71 -11.48
C TYR A 114 -3.85 5.33 -10.13
N ASN A 115 -2.52 5.16 -10.13
CA ASN A 115 -1.74 4.86 -8.94
C ASN A 115 -0.48 5.73 -8.94
N GLU A 116 -0.40 6.67 -8.00
CA GLU A 116 0.67 7.67 -7.90
C GLU A 116 2.04 7.06 -7.59
N TYR A 117 2.09 5.89 -6.94
CA TYR A 117 3.36 5.24 -6.60
C TYR A 117 4.07 4.65 -7.81
N ILE A 118 3.36 4.39 -8.91
CA ILE A 118 3.98 3.97 -10.18
C ILE A 118 5.00 5.01 -10.67
N ARG A 119 4.77 6.30 -10.41
CA ARG A 119 5.72 7.37 -10.76
C ARG A 119 7.11 7.13 -10.16
N ILE A 120 7.18 6.57 -8.97
CA ILE A 120 8.43 6.21 -8.30
C ILE A 120 9.17 5.16 -9.12
N LEU A 121 8.46 4.12 -9.56
CA LEU A 121 9.01 3.05 -10.41
C LEU A 121 9.40 3.58 -11.80
N GLU A 122 8.58 4.46 -12.41
CA GLU A 122 8.90 5.10 -13.70
C GLU A 122 10.17 5.94 -13.63
N LYS A 123 10.53 6.45 -12.45
CA LYS A 123 11.78 7.20 -12.22
C LYS A 123 12.96 6.32 -11.82
N GLY A 124 12.79 4.99 -11.80
CA GLY A 124 13.84 4.02 -11.52
C GLY A 124 14.16 3.83 -10.02
N TYR A 125 13.31 4.35 -9.14
CA TYR A 125 13.46 4.14 -7.70
C TYR A 125 12.74 2.86 -7.25
N LYS A 126 13.21 2.31 -6.13
CA LYS A 126 12.65 1.12 -5.51
C LYS A 126 11.53 1.48 -4.53
N ILE A 127 10.54 0.59 -4.44
CA ILE A 127 9.55 0.55 -3.36
C ILE A 127 9.68 -0.82 -2.71
N ARG A 128 10.01 -0.88 -1.42
CA ARG A 128 10.10 -2.13 -0.68
C ARG A 128 8.71 -2.59 -0.25
N ALA A 129 8.35 -3.78 -0.65
CA ALA A 129 7.14 -4.42 -0.15
C ALA A 129 7.36 -5.05 1.24
N VAL A 130 6.39 -4.86 2.12
CA VAL A 130 6.37 -5.42 3.47
C VAL A 130 5.12 -6.27 3.61
N PHE A 131 5.29 -7.56 3.84
CA PHE A 131 4.18 -8.49 3.94
C PHE A 131 3.45 -8.34 5.27
N VAL A 132 2.13 -8.27 5.17
CA VAL A 132 1.20 -8.33 6.30
C VAL A 132 0.10 -9.34 5.99
N GLU A 133 -0.55 -9.82 7.03
CA GLU A 133 -1.79 -10.61 6.92
C GLU A 133 -2.91 -9.70 7.44
N SER A 134 -3.68 -9.14 6.53
CA SER A 134 -4.73 -8.18 6.87
C SER A 134 -6.04 -8.57 6.21
N ASP A 135 -7.09 -8.63 7.00
CA ASP A 135 -8.48 -8.70 6.54
C ASP A 135 -9.09 -7.30 6.38
N ALA A 136 -8.27 -6.24 6.53
CA ALA A 136 -8.74 -4.88 6.39
C ALA A 136 -9.25 -4.62 4.96
N VAL A 137 -10.37 -3.93 4.90
CA VAL A 137 -11.04 -3.55 3.66
C VAL A 137 -10.92 -2.05 3.51
N SER A 138 -10.39 -1.61 2.38
CA SER A 138 -10.46 -0.21 1.97
C SER A 138 -11.93 0.13 1.67
N VAL A 139 -12.42 1.25 2.17
CA VAL A 139 -13.83 1.65 2.05
C VAL A 139 -14.05 2.39 0.74
N ASP A 140 -14.32 1.66 -0.32
CA ASP A 140 -14.57 2.19 -1.67
C ASP A 140 -16.07 2.22 -2.04
N THR A 141 -16.88 1.35 -1.42
CA THR A 141 -18.29 1.14 -1.75
C THR A 141 -19.22 1.22 -0.53
N GLU A 142 -20.54 1.33 -0.78
CA GLU A 142 -21.55 1.27 0.29
C GLU A 142 -21.56 -0.09 1.02
N GLU A 143 -21.19 -1.16 0.31
CA GLU A 143 -21.04 -2.50 0.89
C GLU A 143 -19.86 -2.53 1.88
N ASP A 144 -18.73 -1.90 1.52
CA ASP A 144 -17.56 -1.81 2.40
C ASP A 144 -17.90 -1.03 3.67
N ILE A 145 -18.65 0.09 3.56
CA ILE A 145 -19.10 0.86 4.73
C ILE A 145 -19.96 -0.01 5.66
N LYS A 146 -20.90 -0.78 5.11
CA LYS A 146 -21.74 -1.67 5.91
C LYS A 146 -20.90 -2.72 6.62
N PHE A 147 -20.00 -3.38 5.89
CA PHE A 147 -19.11 -4.37 6.45
C PHE A 147 -18.26 -3.79 7.59
N VAL A 148 -17.60 -2.64 7.36
CA VAL A 148 -16.76 -2.00 8.38
C VAL A 148 -17.56 -1.62 9.61
N ARG A 149 -18.80 -1.10 9.45
CA ARG A 149 -19.69 -0.79 10.59
C ARG A 149 -20.08 -2.01 11.41
N GLU A 150 -20.21 -3.17 10.78
CA GLU A 150 -20.53 -4.42 11.47
C GLU A 150 -19.34 -4.97 12.27
N VAL A 151 -18.12 -4.89 11.71
CA VAL A 151 -16.93 -5.47 12.35
C VAL A 151 -16.22 -4.52 13.32
N MET A 152 -16.30 -3.22 13.08
CA MET A 152 -15.62 -2.18 13.88
C MET A 152 -15.87 -2.31 15.40
N PRO A 153 -17.09 -2.57 15.91
CA PRO A 153 -17.32 -2.72 17.35
C PRO A 153 -16.58 -3.90 17.99
N SER A 154 -16.16 -4.89 17.18
CA SER A 154 -15.38 -6.04 17.65
C SER A 154 -13.86 -5.82 17.55
N ASP A 155 -13.44 -4.79 16.81
CA ASP A 155 -12.02 -4.46 16.67
C ASP A 155 -11.41 -4.07 18.02
N SER A 156 -10.22 -4.62 18.30
CA SER A 156 -9.55 -4.42 19.59
C SER A 156 -9.12 -2.97 19.80
N PHE A 157 -8.68 -2.30 18.74
CA PHE A 157 -8.19 -0.93 18.79
C PHE A 157 -9.35 0.08 18.87
N PHE A 158 -10.47 -0.21 18.20
CA PHE A 158 -11.65 0.66 18.27
C PHE A 158 -12.15 0.85 19.70
N LYS A 159 -12.11 -0.20 20.51
CA LYS A 159 -12.54 -0.15 21.92
C LYS A 159 -11.68 0.79 22.79
N GLU A 160 -10.45 1.07 22.39
CA GLU A 160 -9.55 1.99 23.07
C GLU A 160 -9.90 3.47 22.79
N TYR A 161 -10.56 3.74 21.66
CA TYR A 161 -10.89 5.09 21.20
C TYR A 161 -12.38 5.42 21.23
N ALA A 162 -13.25 4.40 21.32
CA ALA A 162 -14.69 4.61 21.43
C ALA A 162 -15.04 5.24 22.79
N ILE A 163 -15.41 6.53 22.76
CA ILE A 163 -15.87 7.31 23.92
C ILE A 163 -17.36 7.11 24.10
#